data_8ec606b95b662fe24e6c16a6461f039d
#
_entry.id   8ec606b95b662fe24e6c16a6461f039d
#
_cell.length_a   1.000
_cell.length_b   1.000
_cell.length_c   1.000
_cell.angle_alpha   90.00
_cell.angle_beta   90.00
_cell.angle_gamma   90.00
#
_symmetry.space_group_name_H-M   'P 1'
#
loop_
_entity.id
_entity.type
_entity.pdbx_description
1 polymer ?
#
loop_
_entity_poly.entity_id
_entity_poly.type
_entity_poly.pdbx_seq_one_letter_code
_entity_poly.pdbx_strand_id
1 'polypeptide(L)'
;MADTQTQTPEVDYTLNNPNTLTKYKTAAAISHKVLDAVSALCVEGAKIVEICQKGDELLDEEITKVYKGKKIAKGVSHPTTVSPSSHVTPYTPLVSDAQEAETTLKAGEIAKIQLGAQIDGFGTIVCDQVVVGKDEVTGREADLITATHYANELLLRLMVPPGLLAGGSEEEKKKAASEKAPTQGQISQLIEKVAKAYECNVVENTTSWQFERNEIESEKKIILSPGSGVKGDGVPDVGEVWGVEMGLSLGSGKVKNLPLRSTLHRRTTTTYGLKRPSSRQTLSEIVKKFGQFPFSLRQLDDEKAAKVGVVECVRGGVLRQYEPAGDSDNAPVSRLLTTIAITKNGITKLTAPATPDFTKVKSDKKIEDEEILKILERPLSKSTGSKKNKNNKKKTAKKTESGDKE
;
A
#
# COMPACT_ATOMS: atom_id res chain seq x y z
N MET A 1 21.71 9.17 50.47
CA MET A 1 22.20 9.17 49.06
C MET A 1 20.97 8.92 48.22
N ALA A 2 20.52 9.94 47.46
CA ALA A 2 19.34 9.84 46.64
C ALA A 2 19.79 9.22 45.28
N ASP A 3 19.24 8.06 44.96
CA ASP A 3 19.41 7.42 43.65
C ASP A 3 18.75 8.29 42.60
N THR A 4 19.57 9.01 41.86
CA THR A 4 19.17 9.72 40.64
C THR A 4 19.06 8.69 39.54
N GLN A 5 17.86 8.09 39.38
CA GLN A 5 17.53 7.31 38.18
C GLN A 5 17.57 8.26 36.99
N THR A 6 18.60 8.18 36.20
CA THR A 6 18.69 8.78 34.88
C THR A 6 17.65 8.13 33.99
N GLN A 7 16.48 8.76 33.85
CA GLN A 7 15.49 8.36 32.85
C GLN A 7 16.12 8.56 31.48
N THR A 8 16.35 7.46 30.76
CA THR A 8 16.67 7.50 29.34
C THR A 8 15.56 8.26 28.63
N PRO A 9 15.84 9.28 27.82
CA PRO A 9 14.82 10.06 27.13
C PRO A 9 13.98 9.13 26.24
N GLU A 10 12.66 9.20 26.37
CA GLU A 10 11.73 8.43 25.56
C GLU A 10 11.91 8.81 24.08
N VAL A 11 12.14 7.83 23.25
CA VAL A 11 12.38 8.06 21.81
C VAL A 11 11.07 8.42 21.14
N ASP A 12 10.98 9.61 20.53
CA ASP A 12 9.82 10.01 19.73
C ASP A 12 9.79 9.23 18.41
N TYR A 13 8.78 8.37 18.27
CA TYR A 13 8.52 7.58 17.06
C TYR A 13 7.43 8.17 16.16
N THR A 14 6.91 9.35 16.48
CA THR A 14 5.87 10.03 15.68
C THR A 14 6.45 10.64 14.40
N LEU A 15 5.58 11.04 13.48
CA LEU A 15 5.99 11.75 12.25
C LEU A 15 6.55 13.17 12.51
N ASN A 16 6.45 13.69 13.75
CA ASN A 16 7.12 14.94 14.12
C ASN A 16 8.65 14.77 14.19
N ASN A 17 9.12 13.56 14.44
CA ASN A 17 10.54 13.25 14.39
C ASN A 17 10.99 13.05 12.92
N PRO A 18 11.89 13.89 12.37
CA PRO A 18 12.37 13.78 11.00
C PRO A 18 13.01 12.42 10.68
N ASN A 19 13.61 11.76 11.70
CA ASN A 19 14.20 10.44 11.53
C ASN A 19 13.16 9.36 11.22
N THR A 20 11.97 9.45 11.81
CA THR A 20 10.85 8.53 11.53
C THR A 20 10.44 8.61 10.07
N LEU A 21 10.20 9.84 9.57
CA LEU A 21 9.84 10.04 8.16
C LEU A 21 10.95 9.61 7.21
N THR A 22 12.23 9.81 7.59
CA THR A 22 13.40 9.37 6.82
C THR A 22 13.44 7.85 6.70
N LYS A 23 13.13 7.11 7.79
CA LYS A 23 13.06 5.64 7.78
C LYS A 23 11.94 5.14 6.87
N TYR A 24 10.74 5.74 6.94
CA TYR A 24 9.66 5.44 6.00
C TYR A 24 10.07 5.69 4.55
N LYS A 25 10.67 6.83 4.24
CA LYS A 25 11.15 7.15 2.88
C LYS A 25 12.21 6.17 2.38
N THR A 26 13.10 5.72 3.26
CA THR A 26 14.10 4.71 2.90
C THR A 26 13.43 3.36 2.59
N ALA A 27 12.50 2.92 3.43
CA ALA A 27 11.71 1.70 3.19
C ALA A 27 10.93 1.80 1.89
N ALA A 28 10.30 2.95 1.63
CA ALA A 28 9.55 3.23 0.42
C ALA A 28 10.42 3.17 -0.85
N ALA A 29 11.61 3.75 -0.81
CA ALA A 29 12.54 3.71 -1.95
C ALA A 29 12.97 2.28 -2.29
N ILE A 30 13.18 1.43 -1.29
CA ILE A 30 13.46 0.00 -1.48
C ILE A 30 12.25 -0.68 -2.12
N SER A 31 11.05 -0.48 -1.57
CA SER A 31 9.81 -1.08 -2.06
C SER A 31 9.56 -0.73 -3.54
N HIS A 32 9.71 0.55 -3.93
CA HIS A 32 9.55 0.96 -5.32
C HIS A 32 10.57 0.32 -6.25
N LYS A 33 11.86 0.38 -5.88
CA LYS A 33 12.92 -0.19 -6.70
C LYS A 33 12.71 -1.67 -6.98
N VAL A 34 12.27 -2.42 -5.97
CA VAL A 34 12.01 -3.86 -6.12
C VAL A 34 10.71 -4.10 -6.89
N LEU A 35 9.67 -3.28 -6.68
CA LEU A 35 8.43 -3.35 -7.44
C LEU A 35 8.69 -3.21 -8.94
N ASP A 36 9.48 -2.22 -9.36
CA ASP A 36 9.83 -2.00 -10.77
C ASP A 36 10.54 -3.23 -11.36
N ALA A 37 11.49 -3.80 -10.61
CA ALA A 37 12.21 -4.99 -11.04
C ALA A 37 11.31 -6.23 -11.14
N VAL A 38 10.41 -6.44 -10.19
CA VAL A 38 9.45 -7.57 -10.19
C VAL A 38 8.41 -7.39 -11.29
N SER A 39 7.95 -6.17 -11.54
CA SER A 39 7.01 -5.88 -12.63
C SER A 39 7.57 -6.28 -13.99
N ALA A 40 8.86 -6.05 -14.21
CA ALA A 40 9.55 -6.46 -15.44
C ALA A 40 9.68 -7.99 -15.61
N LEU A 41 9.57 -8.76 -14.51
CA LEU A 41 9.58 -10.24 -14.56
C LEU A 41 8.18 -10.83 -14.86
N CYS A 42 7.11 -10.04 -14.78
CA CYS A 42 5.74 -10.50 -15.01
C CYS A 42 5.45 -10.57 -16.52
N VAL A 43 6.04 -11.58 -17.18
CA VAL A 43 5.85 -11.85 -18.61
C VAL A 43 5.08 -13.16 -18.82
N GLU A 44 4.52 -13.35 -20.00
CA GLU A 44 3.82 -14.60 -20.35
C GLU A 44 4.70 -15.84 -20.14
N GLY A 45 4.12 -16.87 -19.52
CA GLY A 45 4.82 -18.14 -19.23
C GLY A 45 5.73 -18.10 -18.01
N ALA A 46 5.98 -16.93 -17.39
CA ALA A 46 6.79 -16.86 -16.18
C ALA A 46 6.08 -17.52 -14.99
N LYS A 47 6.79 -18.34 -14.23
CA LYS A 47 6.28 -19.01 -13.04
C LYS A 47 6.14 -18.02 -11.89
N ILE A 48 4.94 -17.95 -11.30
CA ILE A 48 4.65 -17.01 -10.20
C ILE A 48 5.57 -17.23 -9.00
N VAL A 49 5.85 -18.51 -8.67
CA VAL A 49 6.74 -18.84 -7.54
C VAL A 49 8.15 -18.28 -7.73
N GLU A 50 8.71 -18.38 -8.95
CA GLU A 50 10.06 -17.89 -9.27
C GLU A 50 10.13 -16.35 -9.21
N ILE A 51 9.08 -15.67 -9.71
CA ILE A 51 8.97 -14.21 -9.60
C ILE A 51 8.94 -13.80 -8.12
N CYS A 52 8.12 -14.47 -7.29
CA CYS A 52 8.04 -14.19 -5.87
C CYS A 52 9.36 -14.42 -5.14
N GLN A 53 10.08 -15.51 -5.46
CA GLN A 53 11.41 -15.79 -4.90
C GLN A 53 12.39 -14.69 -5.27
N LYS A 54 12.43 -14.31 -6.56
CA LYS A 54 13.34 -13.26 -7.02
C LYS A 54 13.03 -11.90 -6.40
N GLY A 55 11.77 -11.58 -6.20
CA GLY A 55 11.35 -10.36 -5.52
C GLY A 55 11.80 -10.32 -4.05
N ASP A 56 11.68 -11.45 -3.32
CA ASP A 56 12.17 -11.53 -1.94
C ASP A 56 13.70 -11.41 -1.85
N GLU A 57 14.44 -12.04 -2.78
CA GLU A 57 15.90 -11.89 -2.87
C GLU A 57 16.30 -10.41 -3.08
N LEU A 58 15.62 -9.72 -4.01
CA LEU A 58 15.86 -8.31 -4.29
C LEU A 58 15.52 -7.41 -3.10
N LEU A 59 14.44 -7.71 -2.36
CA LEU A 59 14.12 -7.00 -1.12
C LEU A 59 15.26 -7.14 -0.10
N ASP A 60 15.72 -8.36 0.16
CA ASP A 60 16.81 -8.63 1.09
C ASP A 60 18.12 -7.94 0.67
N GLU A 61 18.47 -7.99 -0.62
CA GLU A 61 19.62 -7.29 -1.17
C GLU A 61 19.58 -5.77 -0.92
N GLU A 62 18.45 -5.12 -1.25
CA GLU A 62 18.31 -3.68 -1.09
C GLU A 62 18.25 -3.27 0.39
N ILE A 63 17.60 -4.05 1.24
CA ILE A 63 17.54 -3.84 2.69
C ILE A 63 18.95 -3.90 3.31
N THR A 64 19.82 -4.80 2.84
CA THR A 64 21.19 -4.90 3.36
C THR A 64 22.06 -3.72 3.00
N LYS A 65 21.75 -2.98 1.93
CA LYS A 65 22.52 -1.83 1.45
C LYS A 65 22.36 -0.57 2.32
N VAL A 66 21.25 -0.47 3.07
CA VAL A 66 20.96 0.71 3.90
C VAL A 66 21.33 0.49 5.37
N TYR A 67 21.61 1.57 6.09
CA TYR A 67 21.97 1.57 7.53
C TYR A 67 23.04 0.55 7.91
N LYS A 68 24.06 0.35 7.05
CA LYS A 68 25.19 -0.54 7.33
C LYS A 68 25.90 -0.14 8.62
N GLY A 69 26.24 -1.12 9.47
CA GLY A 69 26.93 -0.91 10.74
C GLY A 69 26.09 -0.27 11.85
N LYS A 70 24.81 0.06 11.61
CA LYS A 70 23.91 0.59 12.64
C LYS A 70 23.06 -0.52 13.24
N LYS A 71 22.82 -0.47 14.56
CA LYS A 71 21.91 -1.37 15.27
C LYS A 71 20.45 -0.93 15.08
N ILE A 72 19.97 -0.97 13.83
CA ILE A 72 18.61 -0.63 13.45
C ILE A 72 17.96 -1.88 12.85
N ALA A 73 16.79 -2.28 13.37
CA ALA A 73 16.01 -3.37 12.80
C ALA A 73 15.58 -3.00 11.38
N LYS A 74 15.71 -3.94 10.45
CA LYS A 74 15.32 -3.77 9.06
C LYS A 74 14.95 -5.12 8.45
N GLY A 75 14.02 -5.12 7.54
CA GLY A 75 13.52 -6.37 6.93
C GLY A 75 12.36 -6.14 5.99
N VAL A 76 11.72 -7.21 5.62
CA VAL A 76 10.52 -7.22 4.79
C VAL A 76 9.31 -6.81 5.64
N SER A 77 8.46 -5.90 5.14
CA SER A 77 7.16 -5.58 5.74
C SER A 77 6.01 -6.35 5.08
N HIS A 78 6.20 -6.79 3.85
CA HIS A 78 5.31 -7.67 3.12
C HIS A 78 6.13 -8.48 2.11
N PRO A 79 5.97 -9.82 2.06
CA PRO A 79 6.68 -10.65 1.09
C PRO A 79 6.24 -10.30 -0.34
N THR A 80 7.05 -10.63 -1.31
CA THR A 80 6.65 -10.51 -2.71
C THR A 80 5.54 -11.48 -3.02
N THR A 81 4.43 -10.95 -3.51
CA THR A 81 3.27 -11.69 -3.97
C THR A 81 2.91 -11.27 -5.39
N VAL A 82 2.47 -12.22 -6.20
CA VAL A 82 1.99 -11.96 -7.57
C VAL A 82 0.66 -12.68 -7.74
N SER A 83 -0.41 -11.91 -7.81
CA SER A 83 -1.79 -12.42 -7.81
C SER A 83 -2.37 -12.38 -9.21
N PRO A 84 -2.70 -13.54 -9.83
CA PRO A 84 -3.29 -13.57 -11.16
C PRO A 84 -4.74 -13.03 -11.16
N SER A 85 -5.24 -12.74 -12.33
CA SER A 85 -6.46 -12.00 -12.66
C SER A 85 -7.56 -11.93 -11.60
N SER A 86 -8.20 -13.04 -11.24
CA SER A 86 -9.36 -13.06 -10.34
C SER A 86 -9.02 -13.12 -8.85
N HIS A 87 -7.73 -13.28 -8.49
CA HIS A 87 -7.32 -13.33 -7.08
C HIS A 87 -7.52 -11.97 -6.40
N VAL A 88 -8.14 -12.00 -5.23
CA VAL A 88 -8.34 -10.84 -4.35
C VAL A 88 -7.25 -10.79 -3.28
N THR A 89 -7.01 -11.89 -2.56
CA THR A 89 -5.94 -11.99 -1.57
C THR A 89 -4.57 -12.05 -2.26
N PRO A 90 -3.53 -11.40 -1.70
CA PRO A 90 -2.17 -11.52 -2.19
C PRO A 90 -1.73 -12.99 -2.30
N TYR A 91 -1.26 -13.40 -3.47
CA TYR A 91 -0.91 -14.78 -3.79
C TYR A 91 0.60 -15.00 -3.81
N THR A 92 1.05 -16.00 -3.07
CA THR A 92 2.47 -16.36 -2.95
C THR A 92 2.60 -17.89 -2.82
N PRO A 93 2.70 -18.63 -3.95
CA PRO A 93 2.76 -20.08 -3.94
C PRO A 93 4.07 -20.60 -3.33
N LEU A 94 4.06 -21.87 -2.94
CA LEU A 94 5.21 -22.57 -2.38
C LEU A 94 5.87 -23.46 -3.42
N VAL A 95 7.20 -23.60 -3.36
CA VAL A 95 7.96 -24.54 -4.21
C VAL A 95 7.57 -25.98 -3.91
N SER A 96 7.25 -26.28 -2.66
CA SER A 96 6.90 -27.63 -2.20
C SER A 96 5.45 -28.04 -2.50
N ASP A 97 4.62 -27.17 -3.08
CA ASP A 97 3.26 -27.47 -3.52
C ASP A 97 3.28 -27.59 -5.07
N ALA A 98 3.57 -28.80 -5.58
CA ALA A 98 3.91 -29.04 -6.97
C ALA A 98 2.93 -28.46 -8.01
N GLN A 99 1.62 -28.48 -7.73
CA GLN A 99 0.61 -27.93 -8.64
C GLN A 99 0.67 -26.39 -8.68
N GLU A 100 0.78 -25.74 -7.52
CA GLU A 100 0.84 -24.28 -7.46
C GLU A 100 2.19 -23.74 -7.93
N ALA A 101 3.30 -24.49 -7.72
CA ALA A 101 4.62 -24.10 -8.19
C ALA A 101 4.74 -24.03 -9.73
N GLU A 102 3.91 -24.77 -10.46
CA GLU A 102 3.88 -24.75 -11.93
C GLU A 102 2.91 -23.68 -12.49
N THR A 103 2.26 -22.90 -11.63
CA THR A 103 1.35 -21.83 -12.08
C THR A 103 2.13 -20.70 -12.76
N THR A 104 1.76 -20.43 -14.02
CA THR A 104 2.38 -19.38 -14.85
C THR A 104 1.43 -18.24 -15.14
N LEU A 105 1.98 -17.08 -15.42
CA LEU A 105 1.24 -15.91 -15.91
C LEU A 105 0.84 -16.12 -17.38
N LYS A 106 -0.37 -15.69 -17.73
CA LYS A 106 -0.92 -15.81 -19.08
C LYS A 106 -1.01 -14.44 -19.75
N ALA A 107 -0.86 -14.41 -21.07
CA ALA A 107 -1.07 -13.18 -21.84
C ALA A 107 -2.45 -12.57 -21.59
N GLY A 108 -2.49 -11.26 -21.37
CA GLY A 108 -3.71 -10.51 -21.09
C GLY A 108 -4.16 -10.57 -19.62
N GLU A 109 -3.53 -11.34 -18.76
CA GLU A 109 -3.85 -11.31 -17.32
C GLU A 109 -3.44 -9.99 -16.66
N ILE A 110 -4.28 -9.51 -15.74
CA ILE A 110 -3.91 -8.44 -14.82
C ILE A 110 -3.21 -9.09 -13.62
N ALA A 111 -1.87 -9.03 -13.59
CA ALA A 111 -1.07 -9.51 -12.48
C ALA A 111 -0.88 -8.38 -11.45
N LYS A 112 -1.36 -8.58 -10.20
CA LYS A 112 -1.19 -7.64 -9.09
C LYS A 112 0.04 -8.03 -8.30
N ILE A 113 0.97 -7.09 -8.14
CA ILE A 113 2.25 -7.29 -7.46
C ILE A 113 2.23 -6.51 -6.17
N GLN A 114 2.39 -7.19 -5.03
CA GLN A 114 2.47 -6.52 -3.73
C GLN A 114 3.71 -6.95 -2.98
N LEU A 115 4.42 -5.98 -2.42
CA LEU A 115 5.61 -6.19 -1.62
C LEU A 115 5.89 -4.99 -0.72
N GLY A 116 6.84 -5.12 0.20
CA GLY A 116 7.21 -4.00 1.05
C GLY A 116 8.43 -4.25 1.92
N ALA A 117 9.07 -3.16 2.33
CA ALA A 117 10.23 -3.14 3.23
C ALA A 117 9.92 -2.34 4.50
N GLN A 118 10.67 -2.61 5.57
CA GLN A 118 10.59 -1.86 6.82
C GLN A 118 11.99 -1.48 7.33
N ILE A 119 12.06 -0.33 7.99
CA ILE A 119 13.24 0.15 8.70
C ILE A 119 12.83 0.56 10.10
N ASP A 120 13.40 -0.07 11.12
CA ASP A 120 13.11 0.18 12.56
C ASP A 120 11.62 -0.01 12.93
N GLY A 121 10.97 -0.97 12.26
CA GLY A 121 9.54 -1.24 12.45
C GLY A 121 8.61 -0.31 11.64
N PHE A 122 9.15 0.65 10.91
CA PHE A 122 8.36 1.53 10.03
C PHE A 122 8.23 0.88 8.66
N GLY A 123 7.11 0.20 8.45
CA GLY A 123 6.81 -0.57 7.24
C GLY A 123 6.13 0.26 6.15
N THR A 124 6.49 0.00 4.90
CA THR A 124 5.76 0.48 3.72
C THR A 124 5.37 -0.71 2.87
N ILE A 125 4.20 -0.66 2.27
CA ILE A 125 3.70 -1.66 1.33
C ILE A 125 3.25 -0.93 0.08
N VAL A 126 3.47 -1.54 -1.08
CA VAL A 126 2.95 -1.08 -2.35
C VAL A 126 2.31 -2.24 -3.08
N CYS A 127 1.18 -2.00 -3.72
CA CYS A 127 0.59 -2.90 -4.70
C CYS A 127 0.38 -2.13 -6.00
N ASP A 128 0.90 -2.68 -7.08
CA ASP A 128 0.67 -2.20 -8.44
C ASP A 128 0.29 -3.40 -9.33
N GLN A 129 -0.01 -3.14 -10.59
CA GLN A 129 -0.48 -4.15 -11.51
C GLN A 129 0.13 -3.96 -12.91
N VAL A 130 0.29 -5.07 -13.60
CA VAL A 130 0.72 -5.11 -14.99
C VAL A 130 -0.25 -5.96 -15.80
N VAL A 131 -0.48 -5.60 -17.06
CA VAL A 131 -1.20 -6.47 -18.01
C VAL A 131 -0.16 -7.26 -18.77
N VAL A 132 -0.12 -8.56 -18.53
CA VAL A 132 0.92 -9.46 -19.05
C VAL A 132 0.90 -9.49 -20.58
N GLY A 133 2.06 -9.19 -21.21
CA GLY A 133 2.25 -9.32 -22.66
C GLY A 133 1.45 -8.31 -23.49
N LYS A 134 0.96 -7.21 -22.93
CA LYS A 134 0.26 -6.15 -23.67
C LYS A 134 0.93 -4.80 -23.48
N ASP A 135 1.32 -4.16 -24.58
CA ASP A 135 1.80 -2.77 -24.57
C ASP A 135 0.66 -1.76 -24.57
N GLU A 136 -0.47 -2.09 -25.18
CA GLU A 136 -1.71 -1.30 -25.18
C GLU A 136 -2.86 -2.11 -24.57
N VAL A 137 -3.65 -1.47 -23.73
CA VAL A 137 -4.81 -2.07 -23.06
C VAL A 137 -6.06 -1.29 -23.48
N THR A 138 -7.07 -1.99 -23.97
CA THR A 138 -8.35 -1.43 -24.42
C THR A 138 -9.52 -2.21 -23.85
N GLY A 139 -10.75 -1.72 -24.03
CA GLY A 139 -11.96 -2.41 -23.63
C GLY A 139 -12.09 -2.55 -22.12
N ARG A 140 -12.60 -3.70 -21.64
CA ARG A 140 -13.00 -3.89 -20.25
C ARG A 140 -11.81 -3.85 -19.27
N GLU A 141 -10.64 -4.34 -19.66
CA GLU A 141 -9.43 -4.26 -18.83
C GLU A 141 -8.96 -2.81 -18.65
N ALA A 142 -9.05 -2.00 -19.72
CA ALA A 142 -8.74 -0.57 -19.63
C ALA A 142 -9.75 0.18 -18.74
N ASP A 143 -11.04 -0.15 -18.83
CA ASP A 143 -12.07 0.40 -17.95
C ASP A 143 -11.73 0.10 -16.48
N LEU A 144 -11.39 -1.15 -16.18
CA LEU A 144 -11.08 -1.61 -14.82
C LEU A 144 -9.84 -0.89 -14.25
N ILE A 145 -8.76 -0.81 -15.00
CA ILE A 145 -7.51 -0.14 -14.58
C ILE A 145 -7.76 1.34 -14.35
N THR A 146 -8.46 2.00 -15.27
CA THR A 146 -8.79 3.42 -15.19
C THR A 146 -9.70 3.72 -14.00
N ALA A 147 -10.74 2.92 -13.83
CA ALA A 147 -11.66 3.04 -12.68
C ALA A 147 -10.92 2.90 -11.34
N THR A 148 -10.05 1.88 -11.22
CA THR A 148 -9.30 1.62 -9.98
C THR A 148 -8.34 2.77 -9.67
N HIS A 149 -7.69 3.33 -10.68
CA HIS A 149 -6.84 4.51 -10.52
C HIS A 149 -7.63 5.71 -9.98
N TYR A 150 -8.74 6.09 -10.62
CA TYR A 150 -9.54 7.23 -10.18
C TYR A 150 -10.20 7.00 -8.82
N ALA A 151 -10.66 5.78 -8.53
CA ALA A 151 -11.20 5.42 -7.23
C ALA A 151 -10.14 5.55 -6.11
N ASN A 152 -8.90 5.12 -6.37
CA ASN A 152 -7.77 5.30 -5.45
C ASN A 152 -7.45 6.79 -5.25
N GLU A 153 -7.36 7.58 -6.32
CA GLU A 153 -7.11 9.02 -6.25
C GLU A 153 -8.22 9.78 -5.52
N LEU A 154 -9.48 9.34 -5.68
CA LEU A 154 -10.61 9.88 -4.95
C LEU A 154 -10.51 9.56 -3.45
N LEU A 155 -10.26 8.29 -3.10
CA LEU A 155 -10.12 7.87 -1.70
C LEU A 155 -9.02 8.66 -0.98
N LEU A 156 -7.87 8.85 -1.61
CA LEU A 156 -6.78 9.64 -1.02
C LEU A 156 -7.21 11.07 -0.68
N ARG A 157 -8.04 11.71 -1.52
CA ARG A 157 -8.55 13.06 -1.26
C ARG A 157 -9.61 13.10 -0.16
N LEU A 158 -10.43 12.07 -0.07
CA LEU A 158 -11.42 11.90 1.00
C LEU A 158 -10.75 11.63 2.37
N MET A 159 -9.52 11.15 2.37
CA MET A 159 -8.70 10.93 3.58
C MET A 159 -7.97 12.19 4.06
N VAL A 160 -7.99 13.29 3.33
CA VAL A 160 -7.39 14.55 3.80
C VAL A 160 -8.25 15.11 4.94
N PRO A 161 -7.69 15.31 6.15
CA PRO A 161 -8.44 15.88 7.28
C PRO A 161 -9.06 17.25 6.93
N PRO A 162 -10.29 17.51 7.37
CA PRO A 162 -10.97 18.78 7.10
C PRO A 162 -10.14 19.99 7.52
N GLY A 163 -10.12 21.02 6.68
CA GLY A 163 -9.39 22.26 6.94
C GLY A 163 -7.86 22.19 6.81
N LEU A 164 -7.27 21.00 6.69
CA LEU A 164 -5.80 20.84 6.66
C LEU A 164 -5.13 21.62 5.52
N LEU A 165 -5.77 21.68 4.36
CA LEU A 165 -5.27 22.36 3.18
C LEU A 165 -5.95 23.72 2.93
N ALA A 166 -6.85 24.16 3.83
CA ALA A 166 -7.57 25.41 3.67
C ALA A 166 -6.59 26.60 3.61
N GLY A 167 -6.76 27.40 2.57
CA GLY A 167 -6.11 28.69 2.40
C GLY A 167 -7.01 29.85 2.87
N GLY A 168 -6.54 31.11 2.73
CA GLY A 168 -7.31 32.29 3.03
C GLY A 168 -7.17 32.81 4.45
N SER A 169 -8.19 33.56 4.95
CA SER A 169 -8.22 34.14 6.27
C SER A 169 -8.31 33.10 7.40
N GLU A 170 -7.98 33.50 8.62
CA GLU A 170 -8.09 32.61 9.79
C GLU A 170 -9.55 32.17 10.06
N GLU A 171 -10.53 32.97 9.67
CA GLU A 171 -11.96 32.63 9.76
C GLU A 171 -12.33 31.52 8.75
N GLU A 172 -11.87 31.63 7.51
CA GLU A 172 -12.08 30.61 6.47
C GLU A 172 -11.42 29.29 6.87
N LYS A 173 -10.21 29.32 7.41
CA LYS A 173 -9.51 28.13 7.92
C LYS A 173 -10.27 27.49 9.09
N LYS A 174 -10.77 28.29 10.04
CA LYS A 174 -11.59 27.79 11.16
C LYS A 174 -12.89 27.16 10.67
N LYS A 175 -13.56 27.80 9.72
CA LYS A 175 -14.78 27.25 9.11
C LYS A 175 -14.50 25.90 8.42
N ALA A 176 -13.46 25.84 7.60
CA ALA A 176 -13.08 24.59 6.94
C ALA A 176 -12.66 23.48 7.93
N ALA A 177 -12.00 23.84 9.03
CA ALA A 177 -11.63 22.89 10.09
C ALA A 177 -12.85 22.41 10.91
N SER A 178 -13.96 23.15 10.89
CA SER A 178 -15.21 22.74 11.55
C SER A 178 -16.07 21.79 10.69
N GLU A 179 -15.72 21.60 9.41
CA GLU A 179 -16.36 20.61 8.55
C GLU A 179 -16.12 19.19 9.08
N LYS A 180 -17.12 18.34 8.97
CA LYS A 180 -16.98 16.94 9.39
C LYS A 180 -16.26 16.14 8.31
N ALA A 181 -15.38 15.24 8.74
CA ALA A 181 -14.80 14.25 7.84
C ALA A 181 -15.92 13.41 7.22
N PRO A 182 -15.76 12.94 5.96
CA PRO A 182 -16.74 12.08 5.33
C PRO A 182 -16.90 10.78 6.12
N THR A 183 -18.13 10.33 6.29
CA THR A 183 -18.44 9.06 6.93
C THR A 183 -18.04 7.87 6.04
N GLN A 184 -17.86 6.70 6.63
CA GLN A 184 -17.61 5.45 5.88
C GLN A 184 -18.64 5.22 4.76
N GLY A 185 -19.92 5.46 5.05
CA GLY A 185 -20.99 5.34 4.06
C GLY A 185 -20.85 6.31 2.89
N GLN A 186 -20.49 7.58 3.18
CA GLN A 186 -20.26 8.58 2.13
C GLN A 186 -19.04 8.21 1.27
N ILE A 187 -17.95 7.75 1.89
CA ILE A 187 -16.77 7.26 1.18
C ILE A 187 -17.14 6.11 0.25
N SER A 188 -17.85 5.08 0.76
CA SER A 188 -18.28 3.92 -0.03
C SER A 188 -19.14 4.34 -1.20
N GLN A 189 -20.15 5.21 -0.99
CA GLN A 189 -21.04 5.69 -2.06
C GLN A 189 -20.29 6.44 -3.17
N LEU A 190 -19.33 7.30 -2.83
CA LEU A 190 -18.55 8.05 -3.82
C LEU A 190 -17.63 7.11 -4.63
N ILE A 191 -17.00 6.13 -3.97
CA ILE A 191 -16.17 5.13 -4.65
C ILE A 191 -17.02 4.23 -5.56
N GLU A 192 -18.21 3.81 -5.11
CA GLU A 192 -19.14 3.03 -5.94
C GLU A 192 -19.60 3.80 -7.18
N LYS A 193 -19.83 5.12 -7.09
CA LYS A 193 -20.17 5.94 -8.25
C LYS A 193 -19.04 5.93 -9.29
N VAL A 194 -17.75 6.01 -8.85
CA VAL A 194 -16.61 5.89 -9.77
C VAL A 194 -16.60 4.51 -10.41
N ALA A 195 -16.71 3.44 -9.62
CA ALA A 195 -16.74 2.08 -10.16
C ALA A 195 -17.86 1.90 -11.21
N LYS A 196 -19.08 2.36 -10.93
CA LYS A 196 -20.22 2.28 -11.84
C LYS A 196 -20.04 3.08 -13.13
N ALA A 197 -19.35 4.23 -13.10
CA ALA A 197 -19.05 5.00 -14.30
C ALA A 197 -18.24 4.21 -15.35
N TYR A 198 -17.50 3.20 -14.88
CA TYR A 198 -16.74 2.26 -15.71
C TYR A 198 -17.37 0.85 -15.77
N GLU A 199 -18.60 0.69 -15.29
CA GLU A 199 -19.29 -0.61 -15.20
C GLU A 199 -18.49 -1.66 -14.42
N CYS A 200 -17.81 -1.23 -13.35
CA CYS A 200 -17.08 -2.07 -12.42
C CYS A 200 -17.80 -2.11 -11.06
N ASN A 201 -17.39 -3.03 -10.22
CA ASN A 201 -17.88 -3.14 -8.84
C ASN A 201 -16.72 -3.10 -7.86
N VAL A 202 -16.94 -2.50 -6.68
CA VAL A 202 -15.96 -2.48 -5.59
C VAL A 202 -15.87 -3.88 -5.00
N VAL A 203 -14.63 -4.36 -4.82
CA VAL A 203 -14.38 -5.67 -4.20
C VAL A 203 -14.78 -5.63 -2.73
N GLU A 204 -15.58 -6.61 -2.31
CA GLU A 204 -16.10 -6.75 -0.96
C GLU A 204 -14.98 -6.76 0.09
N ASN A 205 -15.17 -5.99 1.17
CA ASN A 205 -14.21 -5.87 2.28
C ASN A 205 -12.82 -5.32 1.88
N THR A 206 -12.70 -4.55 0.81
CA THR A 206 -11.47 -3.79 0.53
C THR A 206 -11.17 -2.88 1.71
N THR A 207 -10.05 -3.11 2.39
CA THR A 207 -9.75 -2.47 3.68
C THR A 207 -8.45 -1.71 3.65
N SER A 208 -8.53 -0.40 3.93
CA SER A 208 -7.37 0.45 4.21
C SER A 208 -7.12 0.48 5.70
N TRP A 209 -5.86 0.29 6.11
CA TRP A 209 -5.45 0.21 7.52
C TRP A 209 -4.53 1.34 7.92
N GLN A 210 -4.69 1.83 9.15
CA GLN A 210 -3.65 2.62 9.80
C GLN A 210 -2.43 1.74 10.06
N PHE A 211 -1.23 2.28 9.77
CA PHE A 211 0.05 1.65 10.07
C PHE A 211 0.68 2.29 11.29
N GLU A 212 1.25 1.47 12.14
CA GLU A 212 2.04 1.88 13.28
C GLU A 212 3.41 1.22 13.26
N ARG A 213 4.27 1.57 14.19
CA ARG A 213 5.57 0.92 14.30
C ARG A 213 5.39 -0.57 14.63
N ASN A 214 5.93 -1.45 13.79
CA ASN A 214 5.78 -2.91 13.80
C ASN A 214 4.35 -3.43 13.53
N GLU A 215 3.41 -2.60 13.11
CA GLU A 215 2.04 -3.02 12.86
C GLU A 215 1.50 -2.37 11.57
N ILE A 216 0.93 -3.19 10.68
CA ILE A 216 0.32 -2.74 9.42
C ILE A 216 -1.21 -2.92 9.38
N GLU A 217 -1.79 -3.41 10.43
CA GLU A 217 -3.24 -3.57 10.61
C GLU A 217 -3.61 -3.12 12.03
N SER A 218 -3.45 -1.81 12.30
CA SER A 218 -3.74 -1.21 13.60
C SER A 218 -5.26 -1.04 13.82
N GLU A 219 -5.67 -0.27 14.82
CA GLU A 219 -7.09 -0.18 15.21
C GLU A 219 -7.96 0.50 14.15
N LYS A 220 -7.49 1.63 13.59
CA LYS A 220 -8.27 2.40 12.61
C LYS A 220 -8.27 1.75 11.22
N LYS A 221 -9.45 1.64 10.62
CA LYS A 221 -9.61 1.09 9.27
C LYS A 221 -10.77 1.74 8.52
N ILE A 222 -10.61 1.86 7.20
CA ILE A 222 -11.65 2.25 6.26
C ILE A 222 -11.98 1.01 5.43
N ILE A 223 -13.26 0.60 5.42
CA ILE A 223 -13.72 -0.59 4.69
C ILE A 223 -14.67 -0.15 3.59
N LEU A 224 -14.32 -0.49 2.36
CA LEU A 224 -15.15 -0.29 1.19
C LEU A 224 -15.98 -1.54 0.92
N SER A 225 -17.22 -1.36 0.45
CA SER A 225 -18.15 -2.47 0.20
C SER A 225 -18.18 -3.49 1.35
N PRO A 226 -18.48 -3.07 2.59
CA PRO A 226 -18.43 -3.96 3.74
C PRO A 226 -19.45 -5.10 3.62
N GLY A 227 -19.01 -6.32 3.93
CA GLY A 227 -19.89 -7.47 4.08
C GLY A 227 -20.81 -7.32 5.29
N SER A 228 -21.77 -8.25 5.43
CA SER A 228 -22.72 -8.22 6.55
C SER A 228 -22.00 -8.27 7.91
N GLY A 229 -22.31 -7.31 8.78
CA GLY A 229 -21.73 -7.21 10.13
C GLY A 229 -20.31 -6.61 10.19
N VAL A 230 -19.71 -6.25 9.06
CA VAL A 230 -18.39 -5.61 9.01
C VAL A 230 -18.55 -4.09 9.01
N LYS A 231 -17.78 -3.40 9.84
CA LYS A 231 -17.78 -1.92 9.93
C LYS A 231 -16.37 -1.37 9.91
N GLY A 232 -16.17 -0.30 9.15
CA GLY A 232 -15.01 0.57 9.26
C GLY A 232 -15.32 1.73 10.21
N ASP A 233 -14.35 2.18 10.95
CA ASP A 233 -14.49 3.23 11.97
C ASP A 233 -13.34 4.23 11.94
N GLY A 234 -12.43 4.09 10.97
CA GLY A 234 -11.24 4.93 10.86
C GLY A 234 -11.55 6.33 10.30
N VAL A 235 -11.19 7.36 11.06
CA VAL A 235 -11.10 8.74 10.58
C VAL A 235 -9.61 9.10 10.54
N PRO A 236 -9.04 9.36 9.35
CA PRO A 236 -7.65 9.74 9.22
C PRO A 236 -7.33 11.06 9.91
N ASP A 237 -6.16 11.15 10.56
CA ASP A 237 -5.70 12.36 11.25
C ASP A 237 -4.22 12.66 10.94
N VAL A 238 -3.82 13.89 11.27
CA VAL A 238 -2.44 14.37 11.10
C VAL A 238 -1.51 13.61 12.04
N GLY A 239 -0.40 13.11 11.50
CA GLY A 239 0.58 12.31 12.23
C GLY A 239 0.45 10.81 11.99
N GLU A 240 -0.54 10.37 11.22
CA GLU A 240 -0.79 8.97 10.92
C GLU A 240 -0.17 8.53 9.59
N VAL A 241 0.12 7.23 9.51
CA VAL A 241 0.51 6.53 8.29
C VAL A 241 -0.56 5.50 7.96
N TRP A 242 -0.92 5.38 6.69
CA TRP A 242 -1.96 4.46 6.24
C TRP A 242 -1.52 3.65 5.03
N GLY A 243 -1.88 2.38 5.00
CA GLY A 243 -1.92 1.56 3.80
C GLY A 243 -3.31 1.68 3.16
N VAL A 244 -3.40 2.46 2.10
CA VAL A 244 -4.65 2.74 1.40
C VAL A 244 -4.83 1.74 0.28
N GLU A 245 -5.84 0.88 0.42
CA GLU A 245 -6.14 -0.17 -0.53
C GLU A 245 -7.36 0.17 -1.39
N MET A 246 -7.26 -0.12 -2.69
CA MET A 246 -8.36 -0.03 -3.64
C MET A 246 -8.45 -1.32 -4.44
N GLY A 247 -9.65 -1.92 -4.48
CA GLY A 247 -9.93 -3.12 -5.26
C GLY A 247 -11.24 -2.98 -6.04
N LEU A 248 -11.17 -3.15 -7.37
CA LEU A 248 -12.35 -3.20 -8.24
C LEU A 248 -12.36 -4.51 -9.03
N SER A 249 -13.55 -4.94 -9.44
CA SER A 249 -13.77 -6.15 -10.25
C SER A 249 -14.65 -5.85 -11.45
N LEU A 250 -14.42 -6.59 -12.54
CA LEU A 250 -15.36 -6.66 -13.68
C LEU A 250 -16.56 -7.58 -13.41
N GLY A 251 -16.51 -8.39 -12.35
CA GLY A 251 -17.62 -9.20 -11.86
C GLY A 251 -18.45 -8.47 -10.82
N SER A 252 -19.18 -9.22 -9.99
CA SER A 252 -20.06 -8.68 -8.94
C SER A 252 -19.28 -7.99 -7.79
N GLY A 253 -17.98 -8.15 -7.71
CA GLY A 253 -17.16 -7.71 -6.57
C GLY A 253 -17.30 -8.59 -5.32
N LYS A 254 -18.18 -9.59 -5.35
CA LYS A 254 -18.32 -10.56 -4.26
C LYS A 254 -17.11 -11.49 -4.21
N VAL A 255 -16.74 -11.91 -3.01
CA VAL A 255 -15.54 -12.69 -2.76
C VAL A 255 -15.90 -14.11 -2.34
N LYS A 256 -15.17 -15.11 -2.86
CA LYS A 256 -15.23 -16.51 -2.45
C LYS A 256 -13.85 -17.03 -2.06
N ASN A 257 -13.81 -17.99 -1.14
CA ASN A 257 -12.58 -18.69 -0.82
C ASN A 257 -12.14 -19.58 -2.01
N LEU A 258 -10.85 -19.55 -2.28
CA LEU A 258 -10.22 -20.42 -3.27
C LEU A 258 -9.75 -21.72 -2.60
N PRO A 259 -9.80 -22.87 -3.31
CA PRO A 259 -9.35 -24.17 -2.77
C PRO A 259 -7.82 -24.29 -2.79
N LEU A 260 -7.15 -23.26 -2.24
CA LEU A 260 -5.71 -23.15 -2.17
C LEU A 260 -5.26 -23.12 -0.71
N ARG A 261 -3.99 -23.45 -0.47
CA ARG A 261 -3.38 -23.33 0.85
C ARG A 261 -3.14 -21.88 1.22
N SER A 262 -3.45 -21.49 2.47
CA SER A 262 -3.00 -20.21 3.03
C SER A 262 -1.48 -20.27 3.24
N THR A 263 -0.74 -19.49 2.46
CA THR A 263 0.73 -19.41 2.50
C THR A 263 1.24 -18.13 3.12
N LEU A 264 0.42 -17.09 3.15
CA LEU A 264 0.69 -15.78 3.75
C LEU A 264 0.16 -15.75 5.18
N HIS A 265 1.03 -15.38 6.11
CA HIS A 265 0.70 -15.32 7.54
C HIS A 265 1.30 -14.06 8.17
N ARG A 266 0.79 -13.64 9.32
CA ARG A 266 1.44 -12.69 10.21
C ARG A 266 1.31 -13.08 11.67
N ARG A 267 2.25 -12.62 12.49
CA ARG A 267 2.15 -12.79 13.95
C ARG A 267 1.13 -11.79 14.51
N THR A 268 0.38 -12.27 15.51
CA THR A 268 -0.55 -11.45 16.29
C THR A 268 0.08 -11.04 17.64
N THR A 269 -0.63 -10.26 18.42
CA THR A 269 -0.26 -9.92 19.82
C THR A 269 -0.65 -11.01 20.81
N THR A 270 -1.41 -12.04 20.36
CA THR A 270 -1.84 -13.15 21.22
C THR A 270 -0.65 -14.00 21.64
N THR A 271 -0.63 -14.40 22.91
CA THR A 271 0.32 -15.35 23.46
C THR A 271 -0.39 -16.67 23.75
N TYR A 272 0.23 -17.78 23.36
CA TYR A 272 -0.29 -19.13 23.59
C TYR A 272 0.85 -20.10 23.88
N GLY A 273 0.67 -20.97 24.84
CA GLY A 273 1.65 -22.00 25.21
C GLY A 273 1.68 -23.16 24.20
N LEU A 274 2.49 -23.02 23.16
CA LEU A 274 2.65 -24.05 22.12
C LEU A 274 3.20 -25.34 22.72
N LYS A 275 2.51 -26.45 22.45
CA LYS A 275 2.85 -27.78 22.97
C LYS A 275 3.88 -28.49 22.11
N ARG A 276 3.80 -28.35 20.77
CA ARG A 276 4.66 -29.04 19.81
C ARG A 276 6.03 -28.37 19.66
N PRO A 277 7.15 -29.12 19.74
CA PRO A 277 8.48 -28.58 19.51
C PRO A 277 8.62 -27.91 18.11
N SER A 278 8.05 -28.51 17.07
CA SER A 278 8.06 -27.97 15.70
C SER A 278 7.39 -26.59 15.65
N SER A 279 6.23 -26.40 16.32
CA SER A 279 5.52 -25.12 16.35
C SER A 279 6.31 -24.05 17.09
N ARG A 280 6.99 -24.40 18.19
CA ARG A 280 7.88 -23.48 18.92
C ARG A 280 9.09 -23.06 18.08
N GLN A 281 9.71 -24.01 17.37
CA GLN A 281 10.84 -23.72 16.48
C GLN A 281 10.41 -22.79 15.32
N THR A 282 9.33 -23.13 14.64
CA THR A 282 8.78 -22.29 13.56
C THR A 282 8.42 -20.90 14.05
N LEU A 283 7.76 -20.77 15.20
CA LEU A 283 7.44 -19.44 15.77
C LEU A 283 8.71 -18.65 16.13
N SER A 284 9.74 -19.30 16.67
CA SER A 284 11.02 -18.65 16.99
C SER A 284 11.69 -18.09 15.75
N GLU A 285 11.68 -18.85 14.64
CA GLU A 285 12.20 -18.38 13.35
C GLU A 285 11.39 -17.17 12.82
N ILE A 286 10.05 -17.27 12.84
CA ILE A 286 9.16 -16.19 12.41
C ILE A 286 9.44 -14.90 13.19
N VAL A 287 9.50 -14.99 14.52
CA VAL A 287 9.77 -13.83 15.38
C VAL A 287 11.11 -13.18 15.05
N LYS A 288 12.14 -14.00 14.81
CA LYS A 288 13.49 -13.53 14.49
C LYS A 288 13.57 -12.86 13.13
N LYS A 289 12.91 -13.42 12.12
CA LYS A 289 12.99 -12.93 10.72
C LYS A 289 12.03 -11.78 10.44
N PHE A 290 10.79 -11.87 10.92
CA PHE A 290 9.69 -11.00 10.46
C PHE A 290 9.04 -10.17 11.58
N GLY A 291 9.25 -10.54 12.86
CA GLY A 291 8.61 -9.86 13.97
C GLY A 291 7.07 -10.00 13.92
N GLN A 292 6.35 -8.91 13.66
CA GLN A 292 4.89 -8.89 13.51
C GLN A 292 4.45 -8.68 12.04
N PHE A 293 5.39 -8.46 11.13
CA PHE A 293 5.08 -8.25 9.72
C PHE A 293 4.63 -9.54 9.03
N PRO A 294 3.81 -9.41 7.96
CA PRO A 294 3.45 -10.54 7.10
C PRO A 294 4.67 -11.23 6.51
N PHE A 295 4.55 -12.53 6.35
CA PHE A 295 5.56 -13.38 5.72
C PHE A 295 4.90 -14.51 4.94
N SER A 296 5.58 -15.01 3.92
CA SER A 296 5.24 -16.25 3.22
C SER A 296 5.94 -17.44 3.87
N LEU A 297 5.26 -18.60 3.94
CA LEU A 297 5.91 -19.85 4.38
C LEU A 297 7.14 -20.18 3.54
N ARG A 298 7.21 -19.72 2.28
CA ARG A 298 8.37 -19.87 1.39
C ARG A 298 9.64 -19.19 1.93
N GLN A 299 9.52 -18.15 2.75
CA GLN A 299 10.64 -17.40 3.33
C GLN A 299 11.26 -18.07 4.59
N LEU A 300 10.65 -19.17 5.07
CA LEU A 300 11.18 -19.95 6.18
C LEU A 300 12.24 -20.96 5.66
N ASP A 301 13.16 -21.35 6.52
CA ASP A 301 14.31 -22.19 6.15
C ASP A 301 13.89 -23.57 5.59
N ASP A 302 12.77 -24.11 6.08
CA ASP A 302 12.17 -25.37 5.60
C ASP A 302 10.65 -25.20 5.42
N GLU A 303 10.21 -25.10 4.15
CA GLU A 303 8.79 -24.97 3.82
C GLU A 303 7.93 -26.14 4.32
N LYS A 304 8.45 -27.38 4.31
CA LYS A 304 7.70 -28.56 4.75
C LYS A 304 7.51 -28.57 6.26
N ALA A 305 8.56 -28.24 7.00
CA ALA A 305 8.49 -28.07 8.44
C ALA A 305 7.59 -26.88 8.81
N ALA A 306 7.66 -25.78 8.08
CA ALA A 306 6.81 -24.59 8.26
C ALA A 306 5.32 -24.93 8.12
N LYS A 307 4.91 -25.67 7.08
CA LYS A 307 3.52 -26.11 6.88
C LYS A 307 2.95 -26.85 8.10
N VAL A 308 3.77 -27.63 8.78
CA VAL A 308 3.37 -28.36 10.00
C VAL A 308 3.41 -27.45 11.23
N GLY A 309 4.47 -26.65 11.35
CA GLY A 309 4.74 -25.81 12.49
C GLY A 309 3.69 -24.72 12.70
N VAL A 310 3.18 -24.11 11.63
CA VAL A 310 2.18 -23.02 11.73
C VAL A 310 0.79 -23.49 12.15
N VAL A 311 0.45 -24.77 12.01
CA VAL A 311 -0.90 -25.26 12.30
C VAL A 311 -1.33 -25.00 13.75
N GLU A 312 -0.46 -25.29 14.71
CA GLU A 312 -0.77 -25.02 16.13
C GLU A 312 -0.75 -23.52 16.42
N CYS A 313 0.17 -22.77 15.80
CA CYS A 313 0.26 -21.32 15.96
C CYS A 313 -1.02 -20.60 15.48
N VAL A 314 -1.58 -21.03 14.36
CA VAL A 314 -2.84 -20.51 13.83
C VAL A 314 -4.02 -20.90 14.73
N ARG A 315 -4.10 -22.16 15.15
CA ARG A 315 -5.15 -22.63 16.09
C ARG A 315 -5.11 -21.92 17.43
N GLY A 316 -3.91 -21.61 17.92
CA GLY A 316 -3.69 -20.87 19.16
C GLY A 316 -3.85 -19.35 19.02
N GLY A 317 -4.16 -18.85 17.81
CA GLY A 317 -4.33 -17.43 17.54
C GLY A 317 -3.02 -16.63 17.55
N VAL A 318 -1.86 -17.29 17.67
CA VAL A 318 -0.52 -16.64 17.67
C VAL A 318 -0.16 -16.13 16.27
N LEU A 319 -0.62 -16.85 15.26
CA LEU A 319 -0.53 -16.46 13.86
C LEU A 319 -1.94 -16.28 13.28
N ARG A 320 -2.11 -15.21 12.52
CA ARG A 320 -3.23 -15.03 11.60
C ARG A 320 -2.79 -15.50 10.23
N GLN A 321 -3.62 -16.27 9.55
CA GLN A 321 -3.44 -16.61 8.14
C GLN A 321 -4.34 -15.75 7.27
N TYR A 322 -3.87 -15.45 6.07
CA TYR A 322 -4.66 -14.79 5.04
C TYR A 322 -5.24 -15.85 4.12
N GLU A 323 -6.57 -16.00 4.16
CA GLU A 323 -7.25 -17.01 3.35
C GLU A 323 -7.16 -16.65 1.87
N PRO A 324 -6.76 -17.58 1.00
CA PRO A 324 -6.82 -17.35 -0.43
C PRO A 324 -8.25 -17.09 -0.88
N ALA A 325 -8.47 -15.95 -1.50
CA ALA A 325 -9.77 -15.52 -1.94
C ALA A 325 -9.71 -14.94 -3.35
N GLY A 326 -10.80 -15.07 -4.09
CA GLY A 326 -10.95 -14.58 -5.44
C GLY A 326 -12.35 -14.02 -5.68
N ASP A 327 -12.53 -13.36 -6.81
CA ASP A 327 -13.84 -12.91 -7.27
C ASP A 327 -14.79 -14.08 -7.48
N SER A 328 -16.04 -13.97 -7.02
CA SER A 328 -17.05 -15.05 -7.08
C SER A 328 -17.34 -15.50 -8.50
N ASP A 329 -17.28 -14.57 -9.45
CA ASP A 329 -17.59 -14.80 -10.86
C ASP A 329 -16.32 -15.19 -11.65
N ASN A 330 -15.17 -15.32 -10.98
CA ASN A 330 -13.84 -15.50 -11.57
C ASN A 330 -13.45 -14.35 -12.53
N ALA A 331 -14.05 -13.19 -12.36
CA ALA A 331 -13.78 -12.03 -13.19
C ALA A 331 -12.44 -11.37 -12.83
N PRO A 332 -11.81 -10.65 -13.77
CA PRO A 332 -10.62 -9.88 -13.50
C PRO A 332 -10.81 -8.87 -12.36
N VAL A 333 -9.83 -8.82 -11.48
CA VAL A 333 -9.74 -7.88 -10.36
C VAL A 333 -8.50 -7.01 -10.54
N SER A 334 -8.69 -5.72 -10.40
CA SER A 334 -7.62 -4.72 -10.27
C SER A 334 -7.46 -4.34 -8.80
N ARG A 335 -6.21 -4.23 -8.33
CA ARG A 335 -5.92 -3.90 -6.94
C ARG A 335 -4.69 -3.02 -6.84
N LEU A 336 -4.81 -1.95 -6.07
CA LEU A 336 -3.75 -0.99 -5.77
C LEU A 336 -3.60 -0.84 -4.26
N LEU A 337 -2.37 -0.61 -3.78
CA LEU A 337 -2.10 -0.22 -2.40
C LEU A 337 -1.06 0.90 -2.39
N THR A 338 -1.41 1.99 -1.71
CA THR A 338 -0.58 3.17 -1.52
C THR A 338 -0.27 3.35 -0.05
N THR A 339 0.99 3.41 0.35
CA THR A 339 1.34 3.85 1.72
C THR A 339 1.46 5.36 1.75
N ILE A 340 0.69 6.01 2.62
CA ILE A 340 0.67 7.47 2.78
C ILE A 340 1.06 7.88 4.20
N ALA A 341 1.65 9.08 4.32
CA ALA A 341 1.81 9.78 5.59
C ALA A 341 0.97 11.08 5.57
N ILE A 342 0.14 11.27 6.58
CA ILE A 342 -0.66 12.49 6.75
C ILE A 342 0.14 13.47 7.61
N THR A 343 0.65 14.52 6.99
CA THR A 343 1.48 15.52 7.65
C THR A 343 0.73 16.84 7.77
N LYS A 344 1.26 17.82 8.52
CA LYS A 344 0.73 19.19 8.59
C LYS A 344 0.66 19.90 7.22
N ASN A 345 1.38 19.37 6.22
CA ASN A 345 1.36 19.87 4.85
C ASN A 345 0.40 19.12 3.92
N GLY A 346 -0.33 18.14 4.43
CA GLY A 346 -1.21 17.27 3.67
C GLY A 346 -0.69 15.85 3.55
N ILE A 347 -1.23 15.10 2.60
CA ILE A 347 -0.86 13.73 2.32
C ILE A 347 0.43 13.68 1.50
N THR A 348 1.39 12.89 1.99
CA THR A 348 2.59 12.49 1.25
C THR A 348 2.47 11.02 0.90
N LYS A 349 2.44 10.69 -0.40
CA LYS A 349 2.56 9.31 -0.87
C LYS A 349 3.99 8.83 -0.57
N LEU A 350 4.15 7.89 0.35
CA LEU A 350 5.44 7.24 0.64
C LEU A 350 5.75 6.20 -0.44
N THR A 351 4.81 5.28 -0.66
CA THR A 351 4.78 4.41 -1.84
C THR A 351 3.48 4.65 -2.61
N ALA A 352 3.50 4.46 -3.91
CA ALA A 352 2.30 4.51 -4.73
C ALA A 352 2.45 3.63 -5.97
N PRO A 353 1.37 3.05 -6.49
CA PRO A 353 1.36 2.47 -7.82
C PRO A 353 1.70 3.52 -8.87
N ALA A 354 2.21 3.09 -10.03
CA ALA A 354 2.43 3.97 -11.15
C ALA A 354 1.09 4.55 -11.65
N THR A 355 1.13 5.82 -12.08
CA THR A 355 -0.03 6.38 -12.80
C THR A 355 -0.13 5.69 -14.16
N PRO A 356 -1.30 5.14 -14.52
CA PRO A 356 -1.47 4.53 -15.83
C PRO A 356 -1.11 5.50 -16.95
N ASP A 357 -0.40 5.00 -17.95
CA ASP A 357 -0.17 5.74 -19.18
C ASP A 357 -1.46 5.72 -20.02
N PHE A 358 -2.26 6.76 -19.93
CA PHE A 358 -3.54 6.87 -20.64
C PHE A 358 -3.40 7.00 -22.15
N THR A 359 -2.19 7.09 -22.70
CA THR A 359 -1.96 6.93 -24.15
C THR A 359 -1.97 5.47 -24.57
N LYS A 360 -1.69 4.56 -23.61
CA LYS A 360 -1.66 3.10 -23.79
C LYS A 360 -2.87 2.40 -23.16
N VAL A 361 -3.37 2.90 -22.04
CA VAL A 361 -4.59 2.39 -21.38
C VAL A 361 -5.76 3.25 -21.85
N LYS A 362 -6.55 2.74 -22.80
CA LYS A 362 -7.60 3.49 -23.48
C LYS A 362 -8.99 2.97 -23.08
N SER A 363 -9.65 3.68 -22.19
CA SER A 363 -11.08 3.47 -21.87
C SER A 363 -11.93 4.48 -22.62
N ASP A 364 -13.06 4.02 -23.18
CA ASP A 364 -14.07 4.89 -23.79
C ASP A 364 -15.02 5.50 -22.75
N LYS A 365 -14.92 5.10 -21.49
CA LYS A 365 -15.73 5.57 -20.38
C LYS A 365 -15.04 6.69 -19.60
N LYS A 366 -15.83 7.51 -18.94
CA LYS A 366 -15.34 8.65 -18.14
C LYS A 366 -16.27 8.91 -16.95
N ILE A 367 -15.72 9.60 -15.97
CA ILE A 367 -16.50 10.13 -14.84
C ILE A 367 -17.21 11.41 -15.31
N GLU A 368 -18.53 11.48 -15.14
CA GLU A 368 -19.35 12.65 -15.48
C GLU A 368 -19.92 13.33 -14.22
N ASP A 369 -19.85 12.69 -13.05
CA ASP A 369 -20.33 13.25 -11.79
C ASP A 369 -19.47 14.46 -11.37
N GLU A 370 -20.09 15.66 -11.39
CA GLU A 370 -19.39 16.91 -11.07
C GLU A 370 -18.85 16.96 -9.65
N GLU A 371 -19.50 16.30 -8.68
CA GLU A 371 -19.02 16.23 -7.29
C GLU A 371 -17.69 15.49 -7.24
N ILE A 372 -17.61 14.36 -7.91
CA ILE A 372 -16.40 13.54 -7.99
C ILE A 372 -15.29 14.29 -8.69
N LEU A 373 -15.56 14.93 -9.82
CA LEU A 373 -14.58 15.71 -10.57
C LEU A 373 -14.01 16.85 -9.71
N LYS A 374 -14.85 17.59 -8.98
CA LYS A 374 -14.43 18.65 -8.05
C LYS A 374 -13.55 18.13 -6.91
N ILE A 375 -13.81 16.91 -6.41
CA ILE A 375 -12.98 16.30 -5.38
C ILE A 375 -11.63 15.87 -6.00
N LEU A 376 -11.61 15.28 -7.18
CA LEU A 376 -10.41 14.85 -7.89
C LEU A 376 -9.46 16.01 -8.25
N GLU A 377 -9.97 17.23 -8.43
CA GLU A 377 -9.17 18.43 -8.65
C GLU A 377 -8.49 18.96 -7.38
N ARG A 378 -8.93 18.55 -6.19
CA ARG A 378 -8.34 19.02 -4.93
C ARG A 378 -6.89 18.53 -4.80
N PRO A 379 -5.97 19.38 -4.32
CA PRO A 379 -4.60 18.94 -4.05
C PRO A 379 -4.57 17.96 -2.86
N LEU A 380 -3.59 17.08 -2.83
CA LEU A 380 -3.30 16.20 -1.68
C LEU A 380 -2.44 16.90 -0.63
N SER A 381 -1.67 17.93 -1.00
CA SER A 381 -0.76 18.64 -0.11
C SER A 381 -0.68 20.12 -0.49
N LYS A 382 -0.27 20.94 0.48
CA LYS A 382 0.02 22.36 0.24
C LYS A 382 1.10 22.49 -0.83
N SER A 383 0.89 23.39 -1.80
CA SER A 383 1.93 23.72 -2.77
C SER A 383 3.17 24.22 -2.01
N THR A 384 4.28 23.54 -2.15
CA THR A 384 5.58 24.11 -1.78
C THR A 384 5.83 25.23 -2.77
N GLY A 385 5.48 26.45 -2.40
CA GLY A 385 5.70 27.63 -3.24
C GLY A 385 7.14 27.59 -3.75
N SER A 386 7.33 27.38 -5.04
CA SER A 386 8.61 27.63 -5.66
C SER A 386 8.92 29.10 -5.36
N LYS A 387 9.98 29.35 -4.57
CA LYS A 387 10.58 30.69 -4.46
C LYS A 387 10.99 31.09 -5.87
N LYS A 388 10.02 31.68 -6.62
CA LYS A 388 10.36 32.40 -7.85
C LYS A 388 11.38 33.45 -7.44
N ASN A 389 12.59 33.25 -7.90
CA ASN A 389 13.71 34.21 -7.79
C ASN A 389 13.23 35.61 -8.15
N LYS A 390 12.92 36.45 -7.14
CA LYS A 390 12.66 37.88 -7.29
C LYS A 390 13.95 38.67 -7.63
N ASN A 391 15.05 37.98 -7.93
CA ASN A 391 16.37 38.64 -8.13
C ASN A 391 16.71 38.99 -9.60
N ASN A 392 15.82 38.76 -10.58
CA ASN A 392 16.13 39.10 -11.98
C ASN A 392 15.41 40.35 -12.53
N LYS A 393 14.74 41.15 -11.70
CA LYS A 393 14.09 42.40 -12.18
C LYS A 393 14.81 43.72 -11.78
N LYS A 394 16.02 43.63 -11.22
CA LYS A 394 16.80 44.83 -10.85
C LYS A 394 18.10 45.05 -11.65
N LYS A 395 18.35 44.29 -12.72
CA LYS A 395 19.55 44.48 -13.55
C LYS A 395 19.31 44.97 -14.96
N THR A 396 18.05 45.19 -15.37
CA THR A 396 17.74 45.70 -16.74
C THR A 396 17.30 47.19 -16.74
N ALA A 397 17.32 47.89 -15.61
CA ALA A 397 16.93 49.29 -15.54
C ALA A 397 18.12 50.25 -15.31
N LYS A 398 19.38 49.84 -15.55
CA LYS A 398 20.55 50.68 -15.34
C LYS A 398 21.57 50.59 -16.51
N LYS A 399 21.08 50.48 -17.73
CA LYS A 399 21.95 50.49 -18.94
C LYS A 399 21.33 51.22 -20.11
N THR A 400 20.65 52.31 -19.86
CA THR A 400 20.20 53.29 -20.91
C THR A 400 20.22 54.68 -20.36
N GLU A 401 21.40 55.15 -19.97
CA GLU A 401 21.71 56.60 -19.79
C GLU A 401 23.23 56.74 -19.63
N SER A 402 23.94 56.75 -20.75
CA SER A 402 25.21 57.40 -20.96
C SER A 402 25.69 57.14 -22.38
N GLY A 403 25.41 58.02 -23.24
CA GLY A 403 25.90 57.98 -24.62
C GLY A 403 25.25 59.04 -25.48
N ASP A 404 25.58 60.31 -25.16
CA ASP A 404 25.64 61.36 -26.18
C ASP A 404 26.21 62.61 -25.46
N LYS A 405 27.47 62.88 -25.73
CA LYS A 405 28.04 64.21 -25.94
C LYS A 405 29.55 64.09 -26.20
N GLU A 406 29.86 64.55 -27.38
CA GLU A 406 31.11 64.95 -28.05
C GLU A 406 31.87 63.87 -28.77
#